data_2a63e794623ac2a1e76d8a4f7868e89b
#
_entry.id   2a63e794623ac2a1e76d8a4f7868e89b
#
_cell.length_a   1.000
_cell.length_b   1.000
_cell.length_c   1.000
_cell.angle_alpha   90.00
_cell.angle_beta   90.00
_cell.angle_gamma   90.00
#
_symmetry.space_group_name_H-M   'P 1'
#
loop_
_entity.id
_entity.type
_entity.pdbx_description
1 polymer ?
#
loop_
_entity_poly.entity_id
_entity_poly.type
_entity_poly.pdbx_seq_one_letter_code
_entity_poly.pdbx_strand_id
1 'polypeptide(L)'
;VIVGAFVAAITLAFLFTDFGGLTVTNPTLYLILFAIVYFIMDIFYSAKDVAIWSMIPALSFDSHERDITATIARIGSVFGANLVTVIVMPVVLYFSLNQNGGAGDPTGWFAFACVGGGIATLGAIILGLGTHEQESALRENKTETSAKDVFKVLTQNDQLMWTDIAYLVYGIGINIVNNFNLYYFIYVIGDATKFSILGVINTI
;
A
#
# COMPACT_ATOMS: atom_id res chain seq x y z
N VAL A 1 13.62 -0.49 1.76
CA VAL A 1 12.37 -0.17 2.45
C VAL A 1 12.22 1.34 2.63
N ILE A 2 13.16 2.04 3.30
CA ILE A 2 13.05 3.48 3.64
C ILE A 2 12.87 4.36 2.38
N VAL A 3 13.74 4.22 1.38
CA VAL A 3 13.68 5.01 0.13
C VAL A 3 12.33 4.77 -0.57
N GLY A 4 11.89 3.53 -0.70
CA GLY A 4 10.61 3.20 -1.32
C GLY A 4 9.41 3.82 -0.59
N ALA A 5 9.41 3.79 0.74
CA ALA A 5 8.36 4.40 1.56
C ALA A 5 8.35 5.93 1.40
N PHE A 6 9.51 6.57 1.41
CA PHE A 6 9.64 8.02 1.26
C PHE A 6 9.16 8.51 -0.10
N VAL A 7 9.60 7.85 -1.19
CA VAL A 7 9.16 8.22 -2.55
C VAL A 7 7.67 7.96 -2.72
N ALA A 8 7.16 6.81 -2.23
CA ALA A 8 5.72 6.52 -2.28
C ALA A 8 4.89 7.55 -1.50
N ALA A 9 5.36 8.02 -0.34
CA ALA A 9 4.67 9.05 0.44
C ALA A 9 4.61 10.40 -0.28
N ILE A 10 5.73 10.82 -0.89
CA ILE A 10 5.78 12.07 -1.67
C ILE A 10 4.85 11.98 -2.89
N THR A 11 4.95 10.91 -3.66
CA THR A 11 4.11 10.73 -4.86
C THR A 11 2.65 10.60 -4.51
N LEU A 12 2.31 9.95 -3.38
CA LEU A 12 0.93 9.93 -2.85
C LEU A 12 0.41 11.34 -2.57
N ALA A 13 1.19 12.19 -1.90
CA ALA A 13 0.79 13.58 -1.66
C ALA A 13 0.59 14.35 -2.99
N PHE A 14 1.47 14.15 -3.96
CA PHE A 14 1.32 14.78 -5.27
C PHE A 14 0.04 14.38 -6.01
N LEU A 15 -0.45 13.15 -5.85
CA LEU A 15 -1.71 12.70 -6.49
C LEU A 15 -2.93 13.50 -6.05
N PHE A 16 -2.90 14.10 -4.86
CA PHE A 16 -3.98 14.95 -4.34
C PHE A 16 -3.75 16.44 -4.60
N THR A 17 -2.78 16.81 -5.45
CA THR A 17 -2.57 18.20 -5.88
C THR A 17 -3.25 18.46 -7.22
N ASP A 18 -3.70 19.70 -7.43
CA ASP A 18 -4.32 20.14 -8.67
C ASP A 18 -3.30 20.60 -9.73
N PHE A 19 -2.01 20.42 -9.46
CA PHE A 19 -0.92 20.86 -10.35
C PHE A 19 -1.11 22.30 -10.91
N GLY A 20 -1.59 23.22 -10.06
CA GLY A 20 -1.79 24.63 -10.45
C GLY A 20 -3.03 24.89 -11.28
N GLY A 21 -4.12 24.15 -11.08
CA GLY A 21 -5.40 24.34 -11.75
C GLY A 21 -5.54 23.59 -13.07
N LEU A 22 -4.69 22.57 -13.29
CA LEU A 22 -4.75 21.73 -14.52
C LEU A 22 -6.04 20.93 -14.64
N THR A 23 -6.71 20.64 -13.54
CA THR A 23 -8.02 19.98 -13.55
C THR A 23 -9.07 20.75 -14.35
N VAL A 24 -8.99 22.09 -14.33
CA VAL A 24 -9.91 22.99 -15.04
C VAL A 24 -9.35 23.45 -16.38
N THR A 25 -8.05 23.78 -16.43
CA THR A 25 -7.44 24.39 -17.63
C THR A 25 -7.12 23.35 -18.71
N ASN A 26 -6.65 22.16 -18.34
CA ASN A 26 -6.33 21.10 -19.28
C ASN A 26 -6.51 19.72 -18.62
N PRO A 27 -7.76 19.18 -18.56
CA PRO A 27 -8.05 17.89 -17.92
C PRO A 27 -7.27 16.72 -18.51
N THR A 28 -6.98 16.73 -19.80
CA THR A 28 -6.22 15.66 -20.47
C THR A 28 -4.78 15.62 -19.99
N LEU A 29 -4.12 16.78 -19.88
CA LEU A 29 -2.76 16.87 -19.34
C LEU A 29 -2.72 16.46 -17.87
N TYR A 30 -3.74 16.87 -17.07
CA TYR A 30 -3.89 16.44 -15.69
C TYR A 30 -3.94 14.91 -15.57
N LEU A 31 -4.77 14.24 -16.39
CA LEU A 31 -4.90 12.78 -16.37
C LEU A 31 -3.58 12.08 -16.75
N ILE A 32 -2.83 12.60 -17.71
CA ILE A 32 -1.53 12.05 -18.10
C ILE A 32 -0.53 12.17 -16.94
N LEU A 33 -0.44 13.35 -16.32
CA LEU A 33 0.45 13.58 -15.18
C LEU A 33 0.05 12.71 -13.97
N PHE A 34 -1.24 12.63 -13.69
CA PHE A 34 -1.78 11.76 -12.66
C PHE A 34 -1.37 10.29 -12.89
N ALA A 35 -1.54 9.79 -14.12
CA ALA A 35 -1.18 8.42 -14.46
C ALA A 35 0.33 8.16 -14.29
N ILE A 36 1.19 9.11 -14.68
CA ILE A 36 2.64 8.99 -14.51
C ILE A 36 3.00 8.95 -13.03
N VAL A 37 2.48 9.89 -12.22
CA VAL A 37 2.76 9.95 -10.77
C VAL A 37 2.23 8.71 -10.07
N TYR A 38 1.03 8.25 -10.42
CA TYR A 38 0.45 7.02 -9.90
C TYR A 38 1.31 5.80 -10.21
N PHE A 39 1.80 5.68 -11.44
CA PHE A 39 2.68 4.57 -11.85
C PHE A 39 4.00 4.58 -11.09
N ILE A 40 4.61 5.76 -10.89
CA ILE A 40 5.82 5.90 -10.07
C ILE A 40 5.53 5.48 -8.62
N MET A 41 4.43 5.96 -8.05
CA MET A 41 4.01 5.59 -6.69
C MET A 41 3.87 4.08 -6.54
N ASP A 42 3.21 3.42 -7.49
CA ASP A 42 2.93 1.98 -7.45
C ASP A 42 4.23 1.15 -7.53
N ILE A 43 5.18 1.55 -8.38
CA ILE A 43 6.50 0.90 -8.47
C ILE A 43 7.22 0.96 -7.11
N PHE A 44 7.32 2.14 -6.50
CA PHE A 44 8.04 2.29 -5.24
C PHE A 44 7.30 1.66 -4.06
N TYR A 45 5.96 1.69 -4.08
CA TYR A 45 5.14 1.00 -3.11
C TYR A 45 5.35 -0.52 -3.18
N SER A 46 5.27 -1.10 -4.38
CA SER A 46 5.49 -2.53 -4.61
C SER A 46 6.90 -2.96 -4.25
N ALA A 47 7.91 -2.18 -4.64
CA ALA A 47 9.31 -2.46 -4.28
C ALA A 47 9.53 -2.45 -2.76
N LYS A 48 8.90 -1.50 -2.04
CA LYS A 48 8.92 -1.45 -0.58
C LYS A 48 8.23 -2.69 0.02
N ASP A 49 7.06 -3.08 -0.49
CA ASP A 49 6.30 -4.20 0.01
C ASP A 49 7.06 -5.52 -0.16
N VAL A 50 7.59 -5.79 -1.35
CA VAL A 50 8.46 -6.93 -1.63
C VAL A 50 9.68 -6.94 -0.70
N ALA A 51 10.32 -5.78 -0.48
CA ALA A 51 11.48 -5.68 0.42
C ALA A 51 11.12 -6.03 1.88
N ILE A 52 9.94 -5.64 2.38
CA ILE A 52 9.48 -5.98 3.73
C ILE A 52 9.26 -7.47 3.87
N TRP A 53 8.52 -8.10 2.93
CA TRP A 53 8.22 -9.53 3.00
C TRP A 53 9.46 -10.39 2.78
N SER A 54 10.40 -9.97 1.93
CA SER A 54 11.66 -10.68 1.71
C SER A 54 12.65 -10.60 2.88
N MET A 55 12.47 -9.65 3.80
CA MET A 55 13.28 -9.57 5.03
C MET A 55 12.97 -10.69 6.03
N ILE A 56 11.71 -11.16 6.11
CA ILE A 56 11.29 -12.14 7.12
C ILE A 56 12.17 -13.40 7.13
N PRO A 57 12.46 -14.05 5.98
CA PRO A 57 13.36 -15.18 5.94
C PRO A 57 14.82 -14.85 6.29
N ALA A 58 15.19 -13.57 6.27
CA ALA A 58 16.54 -13.11 6.57
C ALA A 58 16.75 -12.76 8.06
N LEU A 59 15.69 -12.65 8.84
CA LEU A 59 15.75 -12.29 10.26
C LEU A 59 16.06 -13.46 11.18
N SER A 60 15.70 -14.69 10.81
CA SER A 60 15.97 -15.89 11.62
C SER A 60 16.21 -17.11 10.75
N PHE A 61 17.09 -18.02 11.23
CA PHE A 61 17.31 -19.34 10.63
C PHE A 61 16.27 -20.39 11.10
N ASP A 62 15.61 -20.14 12.24
CA ASP A 62 14.58 -21.01 12.76
C ASP A 62 13.25 -20.80 11.99
N SER A 63 12.70 -21.89 11.44
CA SER A 63 11.42 -21.87 10.74
C SER A 63 10.27 -21.42 11.63
N HIS A 64 10.27 -21.82 12.90
CA HIS A 64 9.22 -21.46 13.85
C HIS A 64 9.22 -19.95 14.16
N GLU A 65 10.39 -19.35 14.37
CA GLU A 65 10.51 -17.90 14.58
C GLU A 65 10.08 -17.11 13.33
N ARG A 66 10.40 -17.59 12.13
CA ARG A 66 9.96 -16.98 10.87
C ARG A 66 8.43 -16.99 10.73
N ASP A 67 7.81 -18.12 11.06
CA ASP A 67 6.35 -18.29 10.99
C ASP A 67 5.65 -17.36 11.99
N ILE A 68 6.17 -17.24 13.20
CA ILE A 68 5.66 -16.28 14.22
C ILE A 68 5.82 -14.85 13.72
N THR A 69 6.99 -14.47 13.21
CA THR A 69 7.27 -13.13 12.69
C THR A 69 6.33 -12.77 11.53
N ALA A 70 6.14 -13.69 10.58
CA ALA A 70 5.22 -13.51 9.45
C ALA A 70 3.77 -13.36 9.93
N THR A 71 3.36 -14.15 10.92
CA THR A 71 2.01 -14.08 11.50
C THR A 71 1.76 -12.74 12.18
N ILE A 72 2.70 -12.29 13.03
CA ILE A 72 2.60 -10.99 13.72
C ILE A 72 2.58 -9.84 12.70
N ALA A 73 3.44 -9.89 11.67
CA ALA A 73 3.46 -8.90 10.61
C ALA A 73 2.13 -8.85 9.85
N ARG A 74 1.51 -10.00 9.58
CA ARG A 74 0.20 -10.08 8.93
C ARG A 74 -0.91 -9.49 9.79
N ILE A 75 -0.95 -9.85 11.08
CA ILE A 75 -1.92 -9.29 12.03
C ILE A 75 -1.77 -7.77 12.10
N GLY A 76 -0.54 -7.27 12.24
CA GLY A 76 -0.26 -5.83 12.23
C GLY A 76 -0.69 -5.12 10.95
N SER A 77 -0.47 -5.75 9.79
CA SER A 77 -0.91 -5.22 8.49
C SER A 77 -2.43 -5.10 8.39
N VAL A 78 -3.17 -6.15 8.78
CA VAL A 78 -4.65 -6.15 8.77
C VAL A 78 -5.20 -5.12 9.75
N PHE A 79 -4.65 -5.07 10.97
CA PHE A 79 -5.07 -4.07 11.96
C PHE A 79 -4.81 -2.65 11.46
N GLY A 80 -3.63 -2.37 10.89
CA GLY A 80 -3.29 -1.07 10.32
C GLY A 80 -4.22 -0.66 9.17
N ALA A 81 -4.54 -1.58 8.26
CA ALA A 81 -5.46 -1.32 7.15
C ALA A 81 -6.88 -0.94 7.64
N ASN A 82 -7.40 -1.68 8.62
CA ASN A 82 -8.70 -1.38 9.20
C ASN A 82 -8.70 -0.06 9.98
N LEU A 83 -7.63 0.22 10.73
CA LEU A 83 -7.47 1.50 11.43
C LEU A 83 -7.51 2.67 10.44
N VAL A 84 -6.80 2.59 9.32
CA VAL A 84 -6.83 3.61 8.26
C VAL A 84 -8.25 3.78 7.73
N THR A 85 -8.99 2.69 7.49
CA THR A 85 -10.39 2.76 7.03
C THR A 85 -11.29 3.49 8.01
N VAL A 86 -11.07 3.31 9.32
CA VAL A 86 -11.84 4.01 10.37
C VAL A 86 -11.53 5.50 10.41
N ILE A 87 -10.25 5.87 10.29
CA ILE A 87 -9.81 7.26 10.51
C ILE A 87 -9.79 8.12 9.25
N VAL A 88 -9.86 7.53 8.05
CA VAL A 88 -9.72 8.28 6.79
C VAL A 88 -10.75 9.40 6.68
N MET A 89 -12.03 9.11 6.81
CA MET A 89 -13.08 10.12 6.65
C MET A 89 -13.08 11.18 7.75
N PRO A 90 -12.95 10.84 9.05
CA PRO A 90 -12.78 11.84 10.10
C PRO A 90 -11.61 12.80 9.85
N VAL A 91 -10.46 12.29 9.43
CA VAL A 91 -9.27 13.13 9.15
C VAL A 91 -9.50 13.99 7.90
N VAL A 92 -10.00 13.41 6.82
CA VAL A 92 -10.32 14.16 5.59
C VAL A 92 -11.28 15.30 5.88
N LEU A 93 -12.38 15.04 6.59
CA LEU A 93 -13.39 16.05 6.90
C LEU A 93 -12.89 17.13 7.85
N TYR A 94 -12.00 16.80 8.78
CA TYR A 94 -11.40 17.75 9.69
C TYR A 94 -10.56 18.82 8.97
N PHE A 95 -9.82 18.41 7.94
CA PHE A 95 -8.98 19.30 7.14
C PHE A 95 -9.68 19.88 5.91
N SER A 96 -10.88 19.42 5.57
CA SER A 96 -11.66 19.93 4.44
C SER A 96 -12.27 21.30 4.71
N LEU A 97 -12.13 22.19 3.76
CA LEU A 97 -12.79 23.51 3.78
C LEU A 97 -14.31 23.38 3.49
N ASN A 98 -14.67 22.41 2.64
CA ASN A 98 -16.05 22.05 2.31
C ASN A 98 -16.28 20.55 2.52
N GLN A 99 -17.35 20.20 3.23
CA GLN A 99 -17.63 18.79 3.54
C GLN A 99 -18.23 17.99 2.36
N ASN A 100 -18.74 18.67 1.32
CA ASN A 100 -19.27 18.06 0.08
C ASN A 100 -20.13 16.79 0.34
N GLY A 101 -21.11 16.89 1.23
CA GLY A 101 -21.97 15.74 1.56
C GLY A 101 -21.25 14.60 2.30
N GLY A 102 -20.14 14.90 2.99
CA GLY A 102 -19.33 13.93 3.73
C GLY A 102 -18.17 13.32 2.92
N ALA A 103 -17.99 13.72 1.66
CA ALA A 103 -16.88 13.23 0.82
C ALA A 103 -15.57 14.02 1.02
N GLY A 104 -15.64 15.20 1.65
CA GLY A 104 -14.50 16.11 1.80
C GLY A 104 -14.14 16.85 0.52
N ASP A 105 -13.03 17.57 0.58
CA ASP A 105 -12.48 18.30 -0.55
C ASP A 105 -11.02 17.89 -0.84
N PRO A 106 -10.41 18.33 -1.95
CA PRO A 106 -9.02 17.99 -2.28
C PRO A 106 -8.02 18.36 -1.18
N THR A 107 -8.28 19.44 -0.42
CA THR A 107 -7.41 19.89 0.68
C THR A 107 -7.39 18.87 1.81
N GLY A 108 -8.55 18.33 2.18
CA GLY A 108 -8.68 17.28 3.19
C GLY A 108 -7.98 15.99 2.77
N TRP A 109 -8.16 15.59 1.53
CA TRP A 109 -7.49 14.41 0.97
C TRP A 109 -5.96 14.58 0.89
N PHE A 110 -5.48 15.76 0.49
CA PHE A 110 -4.05 16.08 0.51
C PHE A 110 -3.46 16.01 1.93
N ALA A 111 -4.16 16.61 2.91
CA ALA A 111 -3.73 16.56 4.30
C ALA A 111 -3.67 15.12 4.82
N PHE A 112 -4.69 14.29 4.50
CA PHE A 112 -4.69 12.87 4.84
C PHE A 112 -3.50 12.12 4.20
N ALA A 113 -3.20 12.40 2.93
CA ALA A 113 -2.06 11.80 2.23
C ALA A 113 -0.71 12.17 2.90
N CYS A 114 -0.55 13.43 3.32
CA CYS A 114 0.65 13.89 4.03
C CYS A 114 0.80 13.22 5.40
N VAL A 115 -0.29 13.16 6.19
CA VAL A 115 -0.27 12.50 7.51
C VAL A 115 -0.02 11.00 7.37
N GLY A 116 -0.76 10.31 6.49
CA GLY A 116 -0.61 8.88 6.25
C GLY A 116 0.77 8.52 5.68
N GLY A 117 1.25 9.28 4.70
CA GLY A 117 2.58 9.13 4.13
C GLY A 117 3.69 9.37 5.14
N GLY A 118 3.53 10.36 6.03
CA GLY A 118 4.44 10.64 7.13
C GLY A 118 4.52 9.47 8.12
N ILE A 119 3.38 8.95 8.56
CA ILE A 119 3.32 7.78 9.47
C ILE A 119 3.93 6.55 8.80
N ALA A 120 3.63 6.29 7.52
CA ALA A 120 4.19 5.16 6.78
C ALA A 120 5.71 5.27 6.63
N THR A 121 6.24 6.48 6.40
CA THR A 121 7.67 6.73 6.31
C THR A 121 8.36 6.54 7.66
N LEU A 122 7.78 7.04 8.75
CA LEU A 122 8.28 6.80 10.11
C LEU A 122 8.31 5.31 10.44
N GLY A 123 7.25 4.57 10.12
CA GLY A 123 7.22 3.12 10.28
C GLY A 123 8.32 2.41 9.49
N ALA A 124 8.56 2.84 8.25
CA ALA A 124 9.64 2.30 7.42
C ALA A 124 11.04 2.61 7.97
N ILE A 125 11.23 3.77 8.58
CA ILE A 125 12.49 4.14 9.25
C ILE A 125 12.70 3.27 10.49
N ILE A 126 11.68 3.13 11.33
CA ILE A 126 11.73 2.28 12.53
C ILE A 126 12.07 0.83 12.13
N LEU A 127 11.39 0.31 11.11
CA LEU A 127 11.66 -1.03 10.60
C LEU A 127 13.10 -1.15 10.06
N GLY A 128 13.52 -0.22 9.20
CA GLY A 128 14.83 -0.28 8.55
C GLY A 128 16.02 -0.06 9.47
N LEU A 129 15.85 0.68 10.58
CA LEU A 129 16.87 0.88 11.59
C LEU A 129 16.81 -0.14 12.72
N GLY A 130 15.63 -0.69 13.00
CA GLY A 130 15.40 -1.62 14.11
C GLY A 130 15.63 -3.09 13.75
N THR A 131 15.74 -3.44 12.46
CA THR A 131 15.97 -4.82 12.04
C THR A 131 17.42 -5.05 11.66
N HIS A 132 18.01 -6.14 12.17
CA HIS A 132 19.33 -6.61 11.79
C HIS A 132 19.19 -7.95 11.09
N GLU A 133 19.67 -8.01 9.84
CA GLU A 133 19.70 -9.26 9.09
C GLU A 133 20.82 -10.17 9.65
N GLN A 134 20.52 -11.46 9.78
CA GLN A 134 21.54 -12.44 10.18
C GLN A 134 22.47 -12.73 9.01
N GLU A 135 23.77 -12.57 9.21
CA GLU A 135 24.78 -12.94 8.23
C GLU A 135 24.86 -14.45 8.10
N SER A 136 24.75 -14.97 6.88
CA SER A 136 24.83 -16.39 6.58
C SER A 136 25.83 -16.63 5.46
N ALA A 137 26.67 -17.64 5.63
CA ALA A 137 27.62 -18.08 4.60
C ALA A 137 26.93 -18.49 3.27
N LEU A 138 25.65 -18.87 3.32
CA LEU A 138 24.85 -19.15 2.14
C LEU A 138 24.47 -17.89 1.34
N ARG A 139 24.49 -16.74 2.00
CA ARG A 139 24.19 -15.44 1.39
C ARG A 139 25.44 -14.78 0.77
N GLU A 140 26.62 -15.17 1.23
CA GLU A 140 27.92 -14.75 0.67
C GLU A 140 28.14 -15.30 -0.75
N ASN A 141 27.60 -16.47 -1.05
CA ASN A 141 27.59 -17.03 -2.40
C ASN A 141 26.43 -16.39 -3.21
N LYS A 142 26.60 -15.15 -3.61
CA LYS A 142 25.72 -14.47 -4.57
C LYS A 142 25.83 -15.17 -5.93
N THR A 143 25.00 -16.17 -6.17
CA THR A 143 24.69 -16.56 -7.53
C THR A 143 23.87 -15.45 -8.14
N GLU A 144 24.40 -14.76 -9.15
CA GLU A 144 23.67 -13.76 -9.92
C GLU A 144 22.45 -14.43 -10.56
N THR A 145 21.30 -14.26 -9.94
CA THR A 145 20.03 -14.82 -10.45
C THR A 145 19.53 -13.91 -11.57
N SER A 146 19.56 -14.41 -12.79
CA SER A 146 19.00 -13.70 -13.94
C SER A 146 17.47 -13.72 -13.90
N ALA A 147 16.81 -12.68 -14.47
CA ALA A 147 15.35 -12.69 -14.65
C ALA A 147 14.86 -13.92 -15.42
N LYS A 148 15.69 -14.49 -16.31
CA LYS A 148 15.39 -15.76 -17.01
C LYS A 148 15.32 -16.96 -16.08
N ASP A 149 16.16 -16.99 -15.03
CA ASP A 149 16.17 -18.08 -14.06
C ASP A 149 14.92 -18.04 -13.19
N VAL A 150 14.46 -16.83 -12.82
CA VAL A 150 13.18 -16.65 -12.09
C VAL A 150 12.01 -17.16 -12.94
N PHE A 151 11.93 -16.77 -14.20
CA PHE A 151 10.90 -17.25 -15.14
C PHE A 151 10.95 -18.78 -15.32
N LYS A 152 12.16 -19.35 -15.41
CA LYS A 152 12.35 -20.80 -15.52
C LYS A 152 11.85 -21.54 -14.29
N VAL A 153 12.12 -21.04 -13.09
CA VAL A 153 11.64 -21.64 -11.84
C VAL A 153 10.10 -21.59 -11.77
N LEU A 154 9.49 -20.46 -12.12
CA LEU A 154 8.04 -20.30 -12.17
C LEU A 154 7.37 -21.29 -13.13
N THR A 155 7.93 -21.45 -14.33
CA THR A 155 7.34 -22.33 -15.37
C THR A 155 7.64 -23.82 -15.16
N GLN A 156 8.67 -24.17 -14.38
CA GLN A 156 9.02 -25.55 -14.08
C GLN A 156 8.33 -26.10 -12.82
N ASN A 157 7.72 -25.25 -12.01
CA ASN A 157 7.00 -25.65 -10.79
C ASN A 157 5.49 -25.43 -10.97
N ASP A 158 4.80 -26.49 -11.37
CA ASP A 158 3.35 -26.45 -11.62
C ASP A 158 2.55 -26.02 -10.39
N GLN A 159 2.95 -26.42 -9.19
CA GLN A 159 2.26 -26.05 -7.95
C GLN A 159 2.41 -24.57 -7.66
N LEU A 160 3.61 -24.02 -7.86
CA LEU A 160 3.87 -22.59 -7.70
C LEU A 160 3.04 -21.78 -8.71
N MET A 161 3.04 -22.18 -9.97
CA MET A 161 2.30 -21.51 -11.04
C MET A 161 0.79 -21.46 -10.74
N TRP A 162 0.18 -22.58 -10.34
CA TRP A 162 -1.24 -22.60 -10.00
C TRP A 162 -1.57 -21.80 -8.76
N THR A 163 -0.69 -21.77 -7.77
CA THR A 163 -0.83 -20.95 -6.57
C THR A 163 -0.78 -19.46 -6.92
N ASP A 164 0.16 -19.06 -7.79
CA ASP A 164 0.30 -17.67 -8.22
C ASP A 164 -0.90 -17.21 -9.04
N ILE A 165 -1.42 -18.05 -9.96
CA ILE A 165 -2.65 -17.76 -10.72
C ILE A 165 -3.85 -17.59 -9.77
N ALA A 166 -4.03 -18.49 -8.82
CA ALA A 166 -5.12 -18.43 -7.86
C ALA A 166 -5.02 -17.14 -7.00
N TYR A 167 -3.81 -16.80 -6.55
CA TYR A 167 -3.57 -15.57 -5.78
C TYR A 167 -3.82 -14.31 -6.61
N LEU A 168 -3.44 -14.31 -7.89
CA LEU A 168 -3.68 -13.21 -8.80
C LEU A 168 -5.17 -12.97 -9.01
N VAL A 169 -5.96 -14.03 -9.29
CA VAL A 169 -7.42 -13.91 -9.49
C VAL A 169 -8.10 -13.44 -8.20
N TYR A 170 -7.71 -14.02 -7.06
CA TYR A 170 -8.20 -13.56 -5.75
C TYR A 170 -7.85 -12.10 -5.48
N GLY A 171 -6.60 -11.70 -5.74
CA GLY A 171 -6.12 -10.33 -5.55
C GLY A 171 -6.86 -9.32 -6.41
N ILE A 172 -7.13 -9.64 -7.68
CA ILE A 172 -7.96 -8.78 -8.55
C ILE A 172 -9.35 -8.61 -7.95
N GLY A 173 -10.01 -9.71 -7.56
CA GLY A 173 -11.36 -9.67 -7.00
C GLY A 173 -11.46 -8.82 -5.73
N ILE A 174 -10.58 -9.04 -4.76
CA ILE A 174 -10.59 -8.31 -3.49
C ILE A 174 -10.25 -6.82 -3.69
N ASN A 175 -9.32 -6.50 -4.59
CA ASN A 175 -8.99 -5.10 -4.87
C ASN A 175 -10.15 -4.37 -5.55
N ILE A 176 -10.87 -4.99 -6.48
CA ILE A 176 -12.07 -4.40 -7.08
C ILE A 176 -13.08 -4.07 -5.98
N VAL A 177 -13.42 -5.02 -5.12
CA VAL A 177 -14.39 -4.80 -4.03
C VAL A 177 -13.93 -3.67 -3.11
N ASN A 178 -12.68 -3.68 -2.65
CA ASN A 178 -12.16 -2.67 -1.73
C ASN A 178 -12.15 -1.27 -2.33
N ASN A 179 -11.77 -1.12 -3.60
CA ASN A 179 -11.75 0.18 -4.25
C ASN A 179 -13.16 0.74 -4.49
N PHE A 180 -14.15 -0.10 -4.78
CA PHE A 180 -15.52 0.35 -4.99
C PHE A 180 -16.30 0.65 -3.69
N ASN A 181 -15.87 0.13 -2.54
CA ASN A 181 -16.58 0.32 -1.28
C ASN A 181 -16.78 1.80 -0.92
N LEU A 182 -15.73 2.65 -0.98
CA LEU A 182 -15.86 4.07 -0.68
C LEU A 182 -16.83 4.79 -1.63
N TYR A 183 -16.75 4.50 -2.93
CA TYR A 183 -17.65 5.08 -3.92
C TYR A 183 -19.11 4.65 -3.69
N TYR A 184 -19.34 3.43 -3.24
CA TYR A 184 -20.68 2.96 -2.87
C TYR A 184 -21.26 3.80 -1.72
N PHE A 185 -20.49 4.09 -0.69
CA PHE A 185 -20.95 4.93 0.42
C PHE A 185 -21.17 6.38 -0.01
N ILE A 186 -20.35 6.93 -0.91
CA ILE A 186 -20.50 8.30 -1.42
C ILE A 186 -21.74 8.41 -2.33
N TYR A 187 -21.89 7.54 -3.33
CA TYR A 187 -22.85 7.72 -4.42
C TYR A 187 -24.15 6.96 -4.25
N VAL A 188 -24.16 5.84 -3.54
CA VAL A 188 -25.36 5.01 -3.35
C VAL A 188 -26.00 5.28 -1.99
N ILE A 189 -25.21 5.30 -0.92
CA ILE A 189 -25.71 5.58 0.44
C ILE A 189 -25.87 7.09 0.65
N GLY A 190 -25.11 7.93 -0.05
CA GLY A 190 -25.12 9.38 0.09
C GLY A 190 -24.46 9.91 1.37
N ASP A 191 -23.69 9.05 2.07
CA ASP A 191 -23.02 9.41 3.33
C ASP A 191 -21.68 8.68 3.46
N ALA A 192 -20.60 9.34 3.05
CA ALA A 192 -19.26 8.79 3.08
C ALA A 192 -18.75 8.54 4.51
N THR A 193 -19.31 9.20 5.53
CA THR A 193 -18.88 9.02 6.93
C THR A 193 -19.17 7.59 7.42
N LYS A 194 -20.20 6.95 6.88
CA LYS A 194 -20.55 5.55 7.17
C LYS A 194 -19.51 4.54 6.70
N PHE A 195 -18.60 4.93 5.80
CA PHE A 195 -17.47 4.10 5.38
C PHE A 195 -16.57 3.71 6.57
N SER A 196 -16.41 4.61 7.54
CA SER A 196 -15.63 4.33 8.75
C SER A 196 -16.21 3.19 9.60
N ILE A 197 -17.54 2.97 9.53
CA ILE A 197 -18.21 1.85 10.23
C ILE A 197 -17.76 0.50 9.65
N LEU A 198 -17.51 0.46 8.34
CA LEU A 198 -17.01 -0.75 7.68
C LEU A 198 -15.65 -1.18 8.26
N GLY A 199 -14.75 -0.22 8.53
CA GLY A 199 -13.46 -0.50 9.16
C GLY A 199 -13.60 -1.13 10.55
N VAL A 200 -14.58 -0.68 11.33
CA VAL A 200 -14.88 -1.26 12.66
C VAL A 200 -15.41 -2.68 12.51
N ILE A 201 -16.35 -2.91 11.59
CA ILE A 201 -16.95 -4.24 11.35
C ILE A 201 -15.88 -5.24 10.87
N ASN A 202 -14.99 -4.82 9.98
CA ASN A 202 -13.93 -5.67 9.44
C ASN A 202 -12.82 -6.01 10.46
N THR A 203 -12.80 -5.34 11.62
CA THR A 203 -11.83 -5.58 12.69
C THR A 203 -12.30 -6.66 13.68
N ILE A 204 -13.59 -6.94 13.74
CA ILE A 204 -14.22 -7.97 14.58
C ILE A 204 -14.21 -9.32 13.89
#